data_d05d78d52ee3780b1d22f2a0ecb105a8
#
_entry.id   d05d78d52ee3780b1d22f2a0ecb105a8
#
_cell.length_a   1.000
_cell.length_b   1.000
_cell.length_c   1.000
_cell.angle_alpha   90.00
_cell.angle_beta   90.00
_cell.angle_gamma   90.00
#
_symmetry.space_group_name_H-M   'P 1'
#
loop_
_entity.id
_entity.type
_entity.pdbx_description
1 polymer ?
#
loop_
_entity_poly.entity_id
_entity_poly.type
_entity_poly.pdbx_seq_one_letter_code
_entity_poly.pdbx_strand_id
1 'polypeptide(L)'
;MCAEMYHRADFIQSDPVQFPHRYTLKQDIEVSGLLTAIMSFGNRKQILKKVDELHGLMGDSPYQYVLSRQWERDFPSGATSSFYRMLSHADFYGYFRRLYTAYTQFESLEEALMLYPGIPMEKLCAFLEVSAKSPQKKLNMFLRWMIRRDSEVDLGIWESFDRKDLIVPLDLSLIHI
;
A
#
# COMPACT_ATOMS: atom_id res chain seq x y z
N MET A 1 5.87 5.05 26.35
CA MET A 1 4.55 5.76 26.39
C MET A 1 3.97 6.06 25.01
N CYS A 2 4.68 6.68 24.06
CA CYS A 2 4.11 6.87 22.70
C CYS A 2 3.96 5.56 21.88
N ALA A 3 4.90 4.63 21.96
CA ALA A 3 4.85 3.38 21.20
C ALA A 3 3.65 2.50 21.58
N GLU A 4 3.30 2.40 22.85
CA GLU A 4 2.18 1.59 23.36
C GLU A 4 0.81 2.09 22.88
N MET A 5 0.67 3.40 22.61
CA MET A 5 -0.60 3.99 22.16
C MET A 5 -0.93 3.65 20.70
N TYR A 6 0.08 3.35 19.89
CA TYR A 6 -0.06 3.01 18.46
C TYR A 6 0.02 1.51 18.16
N HIS A 7 0.19 0.66 19.19
CA HIS A 7 0.23 -0.80 19.08
C HIS A 7 -1.07 -1.48 19.53
N ARG A 8 -2.16 -0.73 19.70
CA ARG A 8 -3.44 -1.27 20.19
C ARG A 8 -4.38 -1.58 19.03
N ALA A 9 -5.15 -2.65 19.16
CA ALA A 9 -6.21 -3.03 18.22
C ALA A 9 -7.20 -1.88 17.96
N ASP A 10 -7.49 -1.04 18.96
CA ASP A 10 -8.35 0.15 18.85
C ASP A 10 -7.82 1.18 17.82
N PHE A 11 -6.50 1.22 17.61
CA PHE A 11 -5.89 2.10 16.62
C PHE A 11 -6.28 1.70 15.20
N ILE A 12 -6.40 0.40 14.91
CA ILE A 12 -6.70 -0.14 13.59
C ILE A 12 -8.01 0.47 13.05
N GLN A 13 -9.06 0.54 13.87
CA GLN A 13 -10.39 1.01 13.45
C GLN A 13 -10.40 2.47 12.96
N SER A 14 -9.49 3.29 13.44
CA SER A 14 -9.42 4.72 13.11
C SER A 14 -8.32 5.06 12.10
N ASP A 15 -7.50 4.11 11.69
CA ASP A 15 -6.35 4.29 10.81
C ASP A 15 -6.58 3.64 9.43
N PRO A 16 -5.96 4.14 8.36
CA PRO A 16 -6.05 3.49 7.04
C PRO A 16 -5.65 2.02 7.01
N VAL A 17 -4.81 1.55 7.94
CA VAL A 17 -4.44 0.13 8.03
C VAL A 17 -5.64 -0.81 8.23
N GLN A 18 -6.78 -0.28 8.68
CA GLN A 18 -8.03 -1.05 8.80
C GLN A 18 -8.44 -1.73 7.48
N PHE A 19 -8.12 -1.15 6.33
CA PHE A 19 -8.56 -1.68 5.04
C PHE A 19 -7.89 -3.01 4.69
N PRO A 20 -6.55 -3.16 4.70
CA PRO A 20 -5.94 -4.47 4.47
C PRO A 20 -6.28 -5.50 5.56
N HIS A 21 -6.63 -5.08 6.79
CA HIS A 21 -7.12 -5.98 7.83
C HIS A 21 -8.50 -6.59 7.54
N ARG A 22 -9.24 -6.12 6.54
CA ARG A 22 -10.53 -6.71 6.12
C ARG A 22 -10.35 -8.05 5.41
N TYR A 23 -9.15 -8.38 4.95
CA TYR A 23 -8.86 -9.53 4.10
C TYR A 23 -7.98 -10.57 4.80
N THR A 24 -8.10 -11.81 4.34
CA THR A 24 -7.28 -12.94 4.82
C THR A 24 -6.37 -13.53 3.73
N LEU A 25 -6.75 -13.37 2.45
CA LEU A 25 -5.93 -13.79 1.34
C LEU A 25 -4.74 -12.83 1.17
N LYS A 26 -3.52 -13.37 1.09
CA LYS A 26 -2.28 -12.59 0.98
C LYS A 26 -2.34 -11.54 -0.14
N GLN A 27 -2.80 -11.93 -1.33
CA GLN A 27 -2.88 -11.04 -2.49
C GLN A 27 -3.89 -9.90 -2.30
N ASP A 28 -5.02 -10.16 -1.63
CA ASP A 28 -6.00 -9.13 -1.29
C ASP A 28 -5.42 -8.12 -0.30
N ILE A 29 -4.68 -8.61 0.70
CA ILE A 29 -3.97 -7.76 1.68
C ILE A 29 -2.92 -6.90 0.98
N GLU A 30 -2.14 -7.46 0.05
CA GLU A 30 -1.11 -6.76 -0.70
C GLU A 30 -1.69 -5.62 -1.55
N VAL A 31 -2.74 -5.92 -2.33
CA VAL A 31 -3.41 -4.91 -3.18
C VAL A 31 -4.04 -3.81 -2.32
N SER A 32 -4.84 -4.21 -1.34
CA SER A 32 -5.49 -3.28 -0.41
C SER A 32 -4.46 -2.41 0.33
N GLY A 33 -3.43 -3.03 0.89
CA GLY A 33 -2.38 -2.34 1.65
C GLY A 33 -1.60 -1.33 0.81
N LEU A 34 -1.18 -1.72 -0.39
CA LEU A 34 -0.42 -0.84 -1.29
C LEU A 34 -1.23 0.39 -1.69
N LEU A 35 -2.45 0.19 -2.19
CA LEU A 35 -3.30 1.29 -2.65
C LEU A 35 -3.73 2.20 -1.49
N THR A 36 -4.05 1.61 -0.33
CA THR A 36 -4.33 2.36 0.90
C THR A 36 -3.15 3.22 1.33
N ALA A 37 -1.95 2.67 1.32
CA ALA A 37 -0.74 3.42 1.69
C ALA A 37 -0.46 4.56 0.70
N ILE A 38 -0.59 4.33 -0.61
CA ILE A 38 -0.44 5.35 -1.65
C ILE A 38 -1.40 6.52 -1.41
N MET A 39 -2.63 6.25 -0.98
CA MET A 39 -3.65 7.28 -0.69
C MET A 39 -3.51 7.91 0.70
N SER A 40 -2.66 7.38 1.60
CA SER A 40 -2.54 7.85 2.98
C SER A 40 -1.77 9.18 3.08
N PHE A 41 -2.35 10.26 2.56
CA PHE A 41 -1.83 11.62 2.71
C PHE A 41 -2.96 12.65 2.74
N GLY A 42 -2.83 13.63 3.63
CA GLY A 42 -3.83 14.67 3.87
C GLY A 42 -4.67 14.43 5.12
N ASN A 43 -5.92 14.85 5.09
CA ASN A 43 -6.82 14.71 6.24
C ASN A 43 -7.32 13.27 6.40
N ARG A 44 -7.19 12.70 7.59
CA ARG A 44 -7.54 11.29 7.90
C ARG A 44 -8.98 10.94 7.50
N LYS A 45 -9.95 11.80 7.79
CA LYS A 45 -11.36 11.56 7.46
C LYS A 45 -11.58 11.45 5.95
N GLN A 46 -10.89 12.31 5.17
CA GLN A 46 -10.95 12.26 3.71
C GLN A 46 -10.25 11.02 3.15
N ILE A 47 -9.11 10.62 3.76
CA ILE A 47 -8.40 9.38 3.40
C ILE A 47 -9.35 8.21 3.56
N LEU A 48 -9.91 8.01 4.75
CA LEU A 48 -10.79 6.87 5.04
C LEU A 48 -11.98 6.81 4.10
N LYS A 49 -12.66 7.95 3.85
CA LYS A 49 -13.79 8.01 2.93
C LYS A 49 -13.38 7.60 1.50
N LYS A 50 -12.25 8.10 1.01
CA LYS A 50 -11.84 7.87 -0.38
C LYS A 50 -11.23 6.48 -0.61
N VAL A 51 -10.55 5.95 0.39
CA VAL A 51 -10.07 4.57 0.38
C VAL A 51 -11.24 3.59 0.44
N ASP A 52 -12.28 3.89 1.24
CA ASP A 52 -13.50 3.07 1.28
C ASP A 52 -14.23 3.07 -0.07
N GLU A 53 -14.31 4.21 -0.76
CA GLU A 53 -14.83 4.30 -2.13
C GLU A 53 -14.04 3.41 -3.10
N LEU A 54 -12.70 3.44 -3.03
CA LEU A 54 -11.86 2.56 -3.85
C LEU A 54 -12.11 1.07 -3.56
N HIS A 55 -12.23 0.71 -2.27
CA HIS A 55 -12.54 -0.67 -1.89
C HIS A 55 -13.94 -1.09 -2.32
N GLY A 56 -14.90 -0.16 -2.35
CA GLY A 56 -16.22 -0.40 -2.92
C GLY A 56 -16.19 -0.77 -4.41
N LEU A 57 -15.26 -0.18 -5.20
CA LEU A 57 -15.04 -0.58 -6.60
C LEU A 57 -14.38 -1.95 -6.72
N MET A 58 -13.44 -2.27 -5.82
CA MET A 58 -12.72 -3.56 -5.83
C MET A 58 -13.57 -4.73 -5.30
N GLY A 59 -14.63 -4.44 -4.56
CA GLY A 59 -15.53 -5.47 -4.01
C GLY A 59 -14.86 -6.34 -2.94
N ASP A 60 -15.30 -7.59 -2.85
CA ASP A 60 -14.88 -8.53 -1.81
C ASP A 60 -13.44 -9.04 -1.97
N SER A 61 -12.87 -8.95 -3.20
CA SER A 61 -11.50 -9.39 -3.48
C SER A 61 -10.78 -8.39 -4.39
N PRO A 62 -9.94 -7.52 -3.83
CA PRO A 62 -9.05 -6.63 -4.58
C PRO A 62 -8.17 -7.37 -5.59
N TYR A 63 -7.71 -8.58 -5.25
CA TYR A 63 -6.92 -9.43 -6.15
C TYR A 63 -7.71 -9.85 -7.39
N GLN A 64 -8.96 -10.32 -7.20
CA GLN A 64 -9.82 -10.69 -8.34
C GLN A 64 -10.19 -9.47 -9.19
N TYR A 65 -10.39 -8.31 -8.56
CA TYR A 65 -10.58 -7.06 -9.29
C TYR A 65 -9.39 -6.72 -10.18
N VAL A 66 -8.15 -6.92 -9.70
CA VAL A 66 -6.94 -6.76 -10.51
C VAL A 66 -6.94 -7.73 -11.68
N LEU A 67 -7.17 -9.03 -11.44
CA LEU A 67 -7.13 -10.06 -12.49
C LEU A 67 -8.25 -9.92 -13.53
N SER A 68 -9.43 -9.45 -13.12
CA SER A 68 -10.57 -9.24 -14.02
C SER A 68 -10.42 -8.09 -15.00
N ARG A 69 -9.44 -7.21 -14.75
CA ARG A 69 -9.19 -5.97 -15.51
C ARG A 69 -10.36 -4.98 -15.50
N GLN A 70 -11.29 -5.08 -14.56
CA GLN A 70 -12.40 -4.11 -14.44
C GLN A 70 -11.89 -2.68 -14.22
N TRP A 71 -10.72 -2.55 -13.59
CA TRP A 71 -10.03 -1.28 -13.37
C TRP A 71 -9.74 -0.49 -14.66
N GLU A 72 -9.67 -1.12 -15.83
CA GLU A 72 -9.48 -0.41 -17.11
C GLU A 72 -10.67 0.48 -17.46
N ARG A 73 -11.87 0.05 -17.07
CA ARG A 73 -13.10 0.82 -17.24
C ARG A 73 -13.22 1.91 -16.15
N ASP A 74 -12.93 1.54 -14.91
CA ASP A 74 -13.14 2.41 -13.76
C ASP A 74 -12.05 3.48 -13.64
N PHE A 75 -10.85 3.21 -14.16
CA PHE A 75 -9.68 4.09 -14.21
C PHE A 75 -9.08 4.14 -15.63
N PRO A 76 -9.68 4.86 -16.58
CA PRO A 76 -9.17 4.92 -17.95
C PRO A 76 -7.75 5.53 -18.02
N SER A 77 -6.87 4.95 -18.85
CA SER A 77 -5.44 5.33 -18.97
C SER A 77 -5.19 6.80 -19.36
N GLY A 78 -6.13 7.39 -20.10
CA GLY A 78 -6.05 8.81 -20.52
C GLY A 78 -6.78 9.80 -19.61
N ALA A 79 -7.41 9.34 -18.52
CA ALA A 79 -8.20 10.19 -17.65
C ALA A 79 -7.31 10.97 -16.66
N THR A 80 -7.08 12.25 -16.94
CA THR A 80 -6.27 13.15 -16.10
C THR A 80 -7.07 13.75 -14.93
N SER A 81 -8.38 13.48 -14.86
CA SER A 81 -9.22 13.91 -13.73
C SER A 81 -8.72 13.29 -12.42
N SER A 82 -8.74 14.08 -11.37
CA SER A 82 -8.33 13.61 -10.04
C SER A 82 -9.30 12.57 -9.50
N PHE A 83 -8.79 11.41 -9.09
CA PHE A 83 -9.50 10.49 -8.24
C PHE A 83 -9.36 10.88 -6.76
N TYR A 84 -8.12 11.17 -6.34
CA TYR A 84 -7.85 11.64 -4.98
C TYR A 84 -6.71 12.65 -4.96
N ARG A 85 -7.02 13.92 -4.65
CA ARG A 85 -6.03 15.01 -4.56
C ARG A 85 -5.19 15.10 -5.84
N MET A 86 -3.88 14.86 -5.74
CA MET A 86 -2.95 14.87 -6.88
C MET A 86 -2.91 13.55 -7.66
N LEU A 87 -3.59 12.50 -7.19
CA LEU A 87 -3.64 11.21 -7.88
C LEU A 87 -4.82 11.20 -8.87
N SER A 88 -4.51 11.07 -10.14
CA SER A 88 -5.48 10.98 -11.22
C SER A 88 -5.99 9.54 -11.43
N HIS A 89 -7.05 9.37 -12.21
CA HIS A 89 -7.49 8.06 -12.66
C HIS A 89 -6.39 7.35 -13.47
N ALA A 90 -5.62 8.08 -14.28
CA ALA A 90 -4.49 7.53 -15.03
C ALA A 90 -3.37 6.98 -14.12
N ASP A 91 -3.14 7.59 -12.96
CA ASP A 91 -2.18 7.06 -11.97
C ASP A 91 -2.65 5.70 -11.43
N PHE A 92 -3.94 5.59 -11.07
CA PHE A 92 -4.53 4.33 -10.63
C PHE A 92 -4.51 3.26 -11.72
N TYR A 93 -4.79 3.63 -12.99
CA TYR A 93 -4.57 2.72 -14.13
C TYR A 93 -3.15 2.17 -14.13
N GLY A 94 -2.15 3.03 -13.93
CA GLY A 94 -0.74 2.62 -13.86
C GLY A 94 -0.46 1.63 -12.72
N TYR A 95 -0.99 1.87 -11.52
CA TYR A 95 -0.83 0.97 -10.37
C TYR A 95 -1.50 -0.38 -10.62
N PHE A 96 -2.75 -0.41 -11.07
CA PHE A 96 -3.46 -1.65 -11.37
C PHE A 96 -2.80 -2.44 -12.50
N ARG A 97 -2.32 -1.79 -13.56
CA ARG A 97 -1.60 -2.45 -14.66
C ARG A 97 -0.35 -3.16 -14.15
N ARG A 98 0.43 -2.53 -13.27
CA ARG A 98 1.63 -3.15 -12.69
C ARG A 98 1.27 -4.33 -11.79
N LEU A 99 0.26 -4.19 -10.95
CA LEU A 99 -0.24 -5.28 -10.12
C LEU A 99 -0.75 -6.44 -10.98
N TYR A 100 -1.51 -6.17 -12.04
CA TYR A 100 -1.96 -7.19 -12.99
C TYR A 100 -0.78 -7.94 -13.61
N THR A 101 0.23 -7.20 -14.10
CA THR A 101 1.43 -7.81 -14.69
C THR A 101 2.18 -8.68 -13.67
N ALA A 102 2.31 -8.22 -12.42
CA ALA A 102 2.94 -8.99 -11.35
C ALA A 102 2.17 -10.29 -11.08
N TYR A 103 0.88 -10.22 -10.82
CA TYR A 103 0.07 -11.38 -10.47
C TYR A 103 -0.23 -12.35 -11.63
N THR A 104 0.02 -11.97 -12.87
CA THR A 104 -0.01 -12.91 -14.01
C THR A 104 1.27 -13.73 -14.14
N GLN A 105 2.35 -13.35 -13.45
CA GLN A 105 3.67 -13.99 -13.53
C GLN A 105 4.12 -14.61 -12.20
N PHE A 106 3.62 -14.10 -11.07
CA PHE A 106 4.04 -14.45 -9.72
C PHE A 106 2.81 -14.70 -8.84
N GLU A 107 3.00 -15.53 -7.81
CA GLU A 107 1.93 -15.82 -6.85
C GLU A 107 1.63 -14.64 -5.92
N SER A 108 2.61 -13.75 -5.69
CA SER A 108 2.45 -12.61 -4.78
C SER A 108 3.24 -11.39 -5.26
N LEU A 109 2.86 -10.21 -4.75
CA LEU A 109 3.64 -8.98 -4.94
C LEU A 109 5.01 -9.10 -4.29
N GLU A 110 5.10 -9.76 -3.14
CA GLU A 110 6.36 -10.06 -2.46
C GLU A 110 7.35 -10.76 -3.41
N GLU A 111 6.88 -11.83 -4.07
CA GLU A 111 7.69 -12.59 -5.02
C GLU A 111 8.10 -11.75 -6.23
N ALA A 112 7.18 -10.98 -6.81
CA ALA A 112 7.46 -10.10 -7.93
C ALA A 112 8.54 -9.06 -7.60
N LEU A 113 8.57 -8.56 -6.35
CA LEU A 113 9.57 -7.59 -5.92
C LEU A 113 10.98 -8.20 -5.82
N MET A 114 11.12 -9.52 -5.71
CA MET A 114 12.44 -10.17 -5.67
C MET A 114 13.21 -10.05 -6.99
N LEU A 115 12.54 -9.73 -8.10
CA LEU A 115 13.20 -9.46 -9.38
C LEU A 115 14.02 -8.16 -9.40
N TYR A 116 13.69 -7.22 -8.53
CA TYR A 116 14.35 -5.93 -8.49
C TYR A 116 15.56 -5.95 -7.53
N PRO A 117 16.65 -5.24 -7.85
CA PRO A 117 17.81 -5.14 -6.96
C PRO A 117 17.53 -4.23 -5.76
N GLY A 118 18.37 -4.36 -4.72
CA GLY A 118 18.39 -3.45 -3.59
C GLY A 118 17.53 -3.88 -2.39
N ILE A 119 17.36 -2.96 -1.46
CA ILE A 119 16.53 -3.13 -0.25
C ILE A 119 15.03 -3.05 -0.60
N PRO A 120 14.11 -3.50 0.28
CA PRO A 120 12.66 -3.55 -0.01
C PRO A 120 12.09 -2.24 -0.57
N MET A 121 12.57 -1.11 -0.07
CA MET A 121 12.13 0.21 -0.52
C MET A 121 12.54 0.51 -1.97
N GLU A 122 13.78 0.18 -2.34
CA GLU A 122 14.28 0.38 -3.70
C GLU A 122 13.55 -0.53 -4.69
N LYS A 123 13.32 -1.79 -4.31
CA LYS A 123 12.54 -2.74 -5.09
C LYS A 123 11.11 -2.24 -5.35
N LEU A 124 10.43 -1.76 -4.31
CA LEU A 124 9.07 -1.23 -4.43
C LEU A 124 9.03 0.06 -5.27
N CYS A 125 10.00 0.95 -5.11
CA CYS A 125 10.12 2.15 -5.95
C CYS A 125 10.34 1.79 -7.42
N ALA A 126 11.21 0.83 -7.72
CA ALA A 126 11.45 0.34 -9.07
C ALA A 126 10.20 -0.29 -9.68
N PHE A 127 9.49 -1.13 -8.93
CA PHE A 127 8.21 -1.71 -9.32
C PHE A 127 7.16 -0.63 -9.67
N LEU A 128 7.04 0.40 -8.85
CA LEU A 128 6.09 1.50 -9.07
C LEU A 128 6.60 2.56 -10.06
N GLU A 129 7.85 2.47 -10.54
CA GLU A 129 8.50 3.45 -11.40
C GLU A 129 8.54 4.85 -10.77
N VAL A 130 8.78 4.90 -9.45
CA VAL A 130 8.92 6.17 -8.71
C VAL A 130 10.35 6.34 -8.19
N SER A 131 10.74 7.60 -7.94
CA SER A 131 12.09 7.89 -7.44
C SER A 131 12.29 7.43 -6.01
N ALA A 132 13.31 6.62 -5.76
CA ALA A 132 13.77 6.24 -4.42
C ALA A 132 14.56 7.36 -3.70
N LYS A 133 14.88 8.47 -4.37
CA LYS A 133 15.67 9.58 -3.81
C LYS A 133 14.90 10.44 -2.80
N SER A 134 13.56 10.39 -2.83
CA SER A 134 12.73 11.10 -1.85
C SER A 134 12.30 10.17 -0.71
N PRO A 135 12.10 10.70 0.51
CA PRO A 135 11.64 9.89 1.64
C PRO A 135 10.20 9.41 1.39
N GLN A 136 10.05 8.24 0.81
CA GLN A 136 8.79 7.62 0.43
C GLN A 136 8.02 7.12 1.67
N LYS A 137 7.58 8.04 2.55
CA LYS A 137 6.91 7.71 3.82
C LYS A 137 5.75 6.71 3.67
N LYS A 138 4.93 6.90 2.64
CA LYS A 138 3.76 6.04 2.37
C LYS A 138 4.18 4.62 2.00
N LEU A 139 5.19 4.49 1.15
CA LEU A 139 5.70 3.19 0.73
C LEU A 139 6.45 2.49 1.87
N ASN A 140 7.19 3.24 2.70
CA ASN A 140 7.80 2.69 3.92
C ASN A 140 6.74 2.22 4.92
N MET A 141 5.60 2.92 5.03
CA MET A 141 4.47 2.49 5.85
C MET A 141 3.88 1.17 5.34
N PHE A 142 3.67 1.03 4.03
CA PHE A 142 3.23 -0.21 3.41
C PHE A 142 4.20 -1.37 3.69
N LEU A 143 5.50 -1.16 3.45
CA LEU A 143 6.53 -2.17 3.73
C LEU A 143 6.53 -2.59 5.20
N ARG A 144 6.37 -1.64 6.12
CA ARG A 144 6.26 -1.94 7.54
C ARG A 144 5.04 -2.83 7.82
N TRP A 145 3.88 -2.50 7.27
CA TRP A 145 2.68 -3.33 7.44
C TRP A 145 2.88 -4.75 6.92
N MET A 146 3.57 -4.93 5.81
CA MET A 146 3.78 -6.25 5.19
C MET A 146 4.86 -7.09 5.89
N ILE A 147 5.93 -6.46 6.42
CA ILE A 147 7.14 -7.16 6.87
C ILE A 147 7.17 -7.34 8.40
N ARG A 148 6.64 -6.39 9.17
CA ARG A 148 6.76 -6.40 10.63
C ARG A 148 5.75 -7.35 11.27
N ARG A 149 6.25 -8.33 12.06
CA ARG A 149 5.44 -9.43 12.65
C ARG A 149 5.13 -9.25 14.14
N ASP A 150 5.87 -8.40 14.83
CA ASP A 150 5.79 -8.19 16.28
C ASP A 150 4.85 -7.02 16.67
N SER A 151 3.72 -6.90 15.99
CA SER A 151 2.75 -5.81 16.15
C SER A 151 1.34 -6.31 15.92
N GLU A 152 0.39 -5.87 16.73
CA GLU A 152 -1.04 -6.11 16.49
C GLU A 152 -1.59 -5.30 15.30
N VAL A 153 -0.89 -4.23 14.92
CA VAL A 153 -1.29 -3.32 13.84
C VAL A 153 -0.73 -3.73 12.49
N ASP A 154 0.51 -4.20 12.47
CA ASP A 154 1.18 -4.60 11.24
C ASP A 154 0.80 -6.05 10.90
N LEU A 155 0.66 -6.36 9.62
CA LEU A 155 0.12 -7.65 9.13
C LEU A 155 1.18 -8.76 9.07
N GLY A 156 2.44 -8.38 8.80
CA GLY A 156 3.60 -9.28 8.88
C GLY A 156 3.54 -10.50 7.96
N ILE A 157 2.91 -10.38 6.79
CA ILE A 157 2.64 -11.49 5.86
C ILE A 157 3.77 -11.79 4.88
N TRP A 158 4.77 -10.91 4.78
CA TRP A 158 5.94 -11.09 3.92
C TRP A 158 7.07 -11.77 4.67
N GLU A 159 7.64 -12.83 4.08
CA GLU A 159 8.66 -13.67 4.68
C GLU A 159 10.05 -13.50 4.06
N SER A 160 10.10 -13.03 2.81
CA SER A 160 11.34 -12.88 2.04
C SER A 160 12.15 -11.64 2.43
N PHE A 161 11.60 -10.77 3.27
CA PHE A 161 12.24 -9.53 3.70
C PHE A 161 12.48 -9.50 5.21
N ASP A 162 13.63 -8.95 5.62
CA ASP A 162 13.99 -8.78 7.02
C ASP A 162 13.55 -7.39 7.52
N ARG A 163 13.05 -7.33 8.75
CA ARG A 163 12.71 -6.07 9.45
C ARG A 163 13.88 -5.09 9.52
N LYS A 164 15.12 -5.58 9.59
CA LYS A 164 16.33 -4.74 9.62
C LYS A 164 16.51 -3.88 8.35
N ASP A 165 15.91 -4.30 7.23
CA ASP A 165 16.02 -3.61 5.94
C ASP A 165 14.94 -2.53 5.77
N LEU A 166 14.05 -2.35 6.77
CA LEU A 166 13.06 -1.29 6.78
C LEU A 166 13.69 0.06 7.09
N ILE A 167 13.33 1.06 6.30
CA ILE A 167 13.72 2.46 6.53
C ILE A 167 12.66 3.14 7.40
N VAL A 168 13.07 3.74 8.51
CA VAL A 168 12.22 4.65 9.28
C VAL A 168 12.38 6.07 8.74
N PRO A 169 11.40 6.61 8.00
CA PRO A 169 11.50 7.97 7.50
C PRO A 169 11.39 8.96 8.67
N LEU A 170 12.45 9.69 8.93
CA LEU A 170 12.45 10.75 9.94
C LEU A 170 11.55 11.90 9.47
N ASP A 171 10.63 12.31 10.32
CA ASP A 171 9.78 13.49 10.12
C ASP A 171 10.22 14.61 11.07
N LEU A 172 9.99 15.87 10.66
CA LEU A 172 10.19 17.04 11.51
C LEU A 172 9.46 16.94 12.86
N SER A 173 8.33 16.23 12.90
CA SER A 173 7.60 15.96 14.16
C SER A 173 8.36 15.06 15.14
N LEU A 174 9.36 14.29 14.66
CA LEU A 174 10.21 13.44 15.50
C LEU A 174 11.46 14.16 16.02
N ILE A 175 11.77 15.35 15.50
CA ILE A 175 12.96 16.15 15.92
C ILE A 175 12.68 16.95 17.20
N HIS A 176 11.41 17.06 17.58
CA HIS A 176 10.97 17.82 18.76
C HIS A 176 10.60 16.97 19.99
N ILE A 177 11.10 15.71 20.04
CA ILE A 177 10.93 14.85 21.24
C ILE A 177 12.20 14.87 22.08
#